data_15099e27bc6eec374e409dacc7cd16ca
#
_entry.id   15099e27bc6eec374e409dacc7cd16ca
#
_cell.length_a   1.000
_cell.length_b   1.000
_cell.length_c   1.000
_cell.angle_alpha   90.00
_cell.angle_beta   90.00
_cell.angle_gamma   90.00
#
_symmetry.space_group_name_H-M   'P 1'
#
loop_
_entity.id
_entity.type
_entity.pdbx_description
1 polymer ?
#
loop_
_entity_poly.entity_id
_entity_poly.type
_entity_poly.pdbx_seq_one_letter_code
_entity_poly.pdbx_strand_id
1 'polypeptide(L)'
;MEKTITVDGQDIRLKSTGGTPVRFKAQFGKDYFAQLLKLAPLGKIDMENLDPSKLDSVDFEVFYNLVWTMAKTADPKIPEPMAWLDSFDEFPIIEILEDIQDMIASTIQSKKKL
;
A
#
# COMPACT_ATOMS: atom_id res chain seq x y z
N MET A 1 -11.81 6.25 1.10
CA MET A 1 -12.02 4.85 1.46
C MET A 1 -11.23 4.53 2.72
N GLU A 2 -11.84 3.88 3.66
CA GLU A 2 -11.17 3.49 4.90
C GLU A 2 -11.28 2.01 5.13
N LYS A 3 -10.28 1.45 5.76
CA LYS A 3 -10.27 0.03 6.08
C LYS A 3 -9.37 -0.20 7.28
N THR A 4 -9.74 -1.15 8.11
CA THR A 4 -8.87 -1.59 9.21
C THR A 4 -8.38 -2.99 8.89
N ILE A 5 -7.07 -3.17 8.96
CA ILE A 5 -6.47 -4.49 8.74
C ILE A 5 -5.72 -4.89 10.00
N THR A 6 -5.47 -6.16 10.15
CA THR A 6 -4.70 -6.67 11.29
C THR A 6 -3.32 -7.11 10.80
N VAL A 7 -2.28 -6.53 11.36
CA VAL A 7 -0.91 -6.85 11.01
C VAL A 7 -0.17 -7.15 12.30
N ASP A 8 0.38 -8.36 12.40
CA ASP A 8 1.18 -8.76 13.56
C ASP A 8 0.39 -8.55 14.86
N GLY A 9 -0.91 -8.89 14.82
CA GLY A 9 -1.78 -8.78 15.99
C GLY A 9 -2.22 -7.36 16.31
N GLN A 10 -1.87 -6.39 15.49
CA GLN A 10 -2.25 -4.99 15.71
C GLN A 10 -3.24 -4.54 14.66
N ASP A 11 -4.25 -3.79 15.09
CA ASP A 11 -5.22 -3.23 14.15
C ASP A 11 -4.67 -1.94 13.58
N ILE A 12 -4.56 -1.88 12.27
CA ILE A 12 -4.04 -0.74 11.55
C ILE A 12 -5.16 -0.12 10.71
N ARG A 13 -5.41 1.16 10.95
CA ARG A 13 -6.39 1.88 10.15
C ARG A 13 -5.69 2.45 8.92
N LEU A 14 -6.32 2.29 7.78
CA LEU A 14 -5.82 2.80 6.51
C LEU A 14 -6.89 3.70 5.90
N LYS A 15 -6.46 4.78 5.26
CA LYS A 15 -7.39 5.71 4.62
C LYS A 15 -6.78 6.23 3.34
N SER A 16 -7.55 6.15 2.25
CA SER A 16 -7.17 6.78 0.99
C SER A 16 -8.15 7.91 0.70
N THR A 17 -7.63 9.02 0.21
CA THR A 17 -8.40 10.21 -0.10
C THR A 17 -7.87 10.82 -1.39
N GLY A 18 -8.51 11.91 -1.83
CA GLY A 18 -7.97 12.66 -2.96
C GLY A 18 -6.59 13.22 -2.71
N GLY A 19 -6.20 13.35 -1.43
CA GLY A 19 -4.88 13.86 -1.10
C GLY A 19 -3.80 12.80 -1.02
N THR A 20 -4.16 11.51 -1.16
CA THR A 20 -3.17 10.43 -1.04
C THR A 20 -1.98 10.60 -1.98
N PRO A 21 -2.17 10.87 -3.28
CA PRO A 21 -1.02 11.04 -4.17
C PRO A 21 -0.13 12.22 -3.79
N VAL A 22 -0.74 13.30 -3.30
CA VAL A 22 0.02 14.49 -2.91
C VAL A 22 0.82 14.22 -1.65
N ARG A 23 0.20 13.56 -0.69
CA ARG A 23 0.89 13.19 0.55
C ARG A 23 2.05 12.25 0.27
N PHE A 24 1.84 11.29 -0.62
CA PHE A 24 2.88 10.34 -1.01
C PHE A 24 4.08 11.09 -1.60
N LYS A 25 3.82 12.00 -2.53
CA LYS A 25 4.89 12.74 -3.17
C LYS A 25 5.61 13.66 -2.19
N ALA A 26 4.87 14.27 -1.28
CA ALA A 26 5.49 15.15 -0.28
C ALA A 26 6.46 14.39 0.61
N GLN A 27 6.14 13.13 0.92
CA GLN A 27 6.98 12.33 1.80
C GLN A 27 8.14 11.69 1.06
N PHE A 28 7.90 11.14 -0.12
CA PHE A 28 8.88 10.31 -0.81
C PHE A 28 9.51 10.95 -2.03
N GLY A 29 9.00 12.10 -2.46
CA GLY A 29 9.58 12.81 -3.60
C GLY A 29 9.34 12.15 -4.95
N LYS A 30 8.40 11.20 -5.02
CA LYS A 30 8.13 10.43 -6.22
C LYS A 30 6.66 10.52 -6.58
N ASP A 31 6.37 10.50 -7.88
CA ASP A 31 4.99 10.55 -8.34
C ASP A 31 4.26 9.26 -7.96
N TYR A 32 3.11 9.42 -7.29
CA TYR A 32 2.33 8.31 -6.78
C TYR A 32 1.92 7.35 -7.89
N PHE A 33 1.37 7.87 -8.99
CA PHE A 33 0.86 7.01 -10.05
C PHE A 33 1.98 6.28 -10.78
N ALA A 34 3.12 6.95 -10.99
CA ALA A 34 4.26 6.30 -11.61
C ALA A 34 4.77 5.16 -10.74
N GLN A 35 4.76 5.35 -9.41
CA GLN A 35 5.20 4.30 -8.51
C GLN A 35 4.22 3.14 -8.47
N LEU A 36 2.91 3.41 -8.54
CA LEU A 36 1.92 2.34 -8.55
C LEU A 36 2.10 1.41 -9.74
N LEU A 37 2.57 1.91 -10.87
CA LEU A 37 2.81 1.06 -12.03
C LEU A 37 3.85 -0.01 -11.74
N LYS A 38 4.73 0.24 -10.80
CA LYS A 38 5.74 -0.75 -10.41
C LYS A 38 5.14 -1.91 -9.62
N LEU A 39 3.91 -1.75 -9.14
CA LEU A 39 3.20 -2.83 -8.46
C LEU A 39 2.26 -3.58 -9.40
N ALA A 40 2.16 -3.14 -10.66
CA ALA A 40 1.25 -3.77 -11.61
C ALA A 40 1.46 -5.28 -11.76
N PRO A 41 2.70 -5.79 -11.75
CA PRO A 41 2.88 -7.25 -11.85
C PRO A 41 2.18 -8.02 -10.76
N LEU A 42 1.99 -7.42 -9.58
CA LEU A 42 1.32 -8.12 -8.47
C LEU A 42 -0.13 -8.46 -8.81
N GLY A 43 -0.78 -7.67 -9.65
CA GLY A 43 -2.16 -7.94 -10.06
C GLY A 43 -2.31 -9.18 -10.91
N LYS A 44 -1.21 -9.69 -11.45
CA LYS A 44 -1.23 -10.87 -12.31
C LYS A 44 -0.64 -12.09 -11.62
N ILE A 45 -0.26 -11.96 -10.36
CA ILE A 45 0.34 -13.06 -9.61
C ILE A 45 -0.77 -13.91 -9.02
N ASP A 46 -0.62 -15.23 -9.19
CA ASP A 46 -1.50 -16.19 -8.56
C ASP A 46 -0.98 -16.40 -7.13
N MET A 47 -1.75 -15.92 -6.16
CA MET A 47 -1.32 -15.98 -4.77
C MET A 47 -1.17 -17.41 -4.26
N GLU A 48 -1.81 -18.36 -4.92
CA GLU A 48 -1.70 -19.76 -4.52
C GLU A 48 -0.51 -20.45 -5.17
N ASN A 49 -0.01 -19.90 -6.27
CA ASN A 49 1.11 -20.47 -7.00
C ASN A 49 2.12 -19.38 -7.30
N LEU A 50 2.79 -18.92 -6.25
CA LEU A 50 3.76 -17.84 -6.42
C LEU A 50 4.96 -18.33 -7.21
N ASP A 51 5.29 -17.57 -8.23
CA ASP A 51 6.45 -17.83 -9.07
C ASP A 51 7.50 -16.77 -8.73
N PRO A 52 8.62 -17.17 -8.12
CA PRO A 52 9.62 -16.19 -7.72
C PRO A 52 10.13 -15.31 -8.88
N SER A 53 10.13 -15.84 -10.10
CA SER A 53 10.61 -15.05 -11.23
C SER A 53 9.69 -13.86 -11.53
N LYS A 54 8.41 -13.98 -11.20
CA LYS A 54 7.47 -12.89 -11.40
C LYS A 54 7.59 -11.82 -10.33
N LEU A 55 8.12 -12.20 -9.18
CA LEU A 55 8.31 -11.25 -8.09
C LEU A 55 9.51 -10.33 -8.33
N ASP A 56 10.44 -10.75 -9.19
CA ASP A 56 11.63 -9.95 -9.46
C ASP A 56 11.30 -8.59 -10.07
N SER A 57 10.16 -8.48 -10.76
CA SER A 57 9.79 -7.22 -11.41
C SER A 57 9.01 -6.29 -10.50
N VAL A 58 8.74 -6.70 -9.27
CA VAL A 58 7.95 -5.90 -8.32
C VAL A 58 8.89 -5.09 -7.44
N ASP A 59 8.55 -3.81 -7.29
CA ASP A 59 9.29 -2.93 -6.40
C ASP A 59 8.53 -2.87 -5.07
N PHE A 60 8.94 -3.70 -4.12
CA PHE A 60 8.24 -3.78 -2.84
C PHE A 60 8.39 -2.53 -1.99
N GLU A 61 9.40 -1.71 -2.24
CA GLU A 61 9.52 -0.45 -1.53
C GLU A 61 8.30 0.42 -1.77
N VAL A 62 7.77 0.39 -2.99
CA VAL A 62 6.55 1.13 -3.32
C VAL A 62 5.40 0.65 -2.46
N PHE A 63 5.31 -0.66 -2.25
CA PHE A 63 4.25 -1.22 -1.43
C PHE A 63 4.32 -0.69 0.01
N TYR A 64 5.50 -0.73 0.61
CA TYR A 64 5.67 -0.23 1.98
C TYR A 64 5.32 1.25 2.08
N ASN A 65 5.78 2.03 1.11
CA ASN A 65 5.52 3.47 1.11
C ASN A 65 4.04 3.77 0.97
N LEU A 66 3.36 2.99 0.15
CA LEU A 66 1.92 3.16 -0.07
C LEU A 66 1.14 2.86 1.20
N VAL A 67 1.43 1.74 1.85
CA VAL A 67 0.72 1.35 3.07
C VAL A 67 0.96 2.39 4.15
N TRP A 68 2.21 2.84 4.30
CA TRP A 68 2.52 3.87 5.29
C TRP A 68 1.72 5.16 5.02
N THR A 69 1.63 5.57 3.75
CA THR A 69 0.91 6.79 3.40
C THR A 69 -0.55 6.70 3.82
N MET A 70 -1.18 5.55 3.57
CA MET A 70 -2.57 5.35 3.96
C MET A 70 -2.72 5.27 5.48
N ALA A 71 -1.77 4.66 6.15
CA ALA A 71 -1.81 4.60 7.62
C ALA A 71 -1.62 5.98 8.23
N LYS A 72 -0.71 6.77 7.68
CA LYS A 72 -0.47 8.13 8.16
C LYS A 72 -1.67 9.02 7.92
N THR A 73 -2.38 8.80 6.83
CA THR A 73 -3.59 9.55 6.54
C THR A 73 -4.66 9.25 7.59
N ALA A 74 -4.78 7.99 7.99
CA ALA A 74 -5.77 7.59 9.00
C ALA A 74 -5.36 8.04 10.40
N ASP A 75 -4.06 8.02 10.69
CA ASP A 75 -3.54 8.36 12.01
C ASP A 75 -2.26 9.18 11.87
N PRO A 76 -2.38 10.51 11.91
CA PRO A 76 -1.21 11.37 11.74
C PRO A 76 -0.13 11.20 12.80
N LYS A 77 -0.40 10.46 13.86
CA LYS A 77 0.55 10.30 14.96
C LYS A 77 1.55 9.18 14.75
N ILE A 78 1.39 8.35 13.70
CA ILE A 78 2.35 7.27 13.51
C ILE A 78 3.71 7.86 13.15
N PRO A 79 4.80 7.13 13.49
CA PRO A 79 6.14 7.65 13.21
C PRO A 79 6.48 7.58 11.72
N GLU A 80 7.67 8.03 11.39
CA GLU A 80 8.17 7.98 10.02
C GLU A 80 8.25 6.54 9.52
N PRO A 81 8.34 6.34 8.19
CA PRO A 81 8.17 5.00 7.62
C PRO A 81 9.04 3.91 8.25
N MET A 82 10.33 4.16 8.39
CA MET A 82 11.22 3.12 8.90
C MET A 82 10.89 2.78 10.36
N ALA A 83 10.69 3.81 11.18
CA ALA A 83 10.37 3.57 12.59
C ALA A 83 9.02 2.84 12.73
N TRP A 84 8.08 3.17 11.87
CA TRP A 84 6.78 2.53 11.89
C TRP A 84 6.88 1.05 11.51
N LEU A 85 7.62 0.75 10.44
CA LEU A 85 7.79 -0.62 10.00
C LEU A 85 8.55 -1.46 11.02
N ASP A 86 9.52 -0.85 11.71
CA ASP A 86 10.27 -1.55 12.74
C ASP A 86 9.43 -1.89 13.96
N SER A 87 8.25 -1.26 14.10
CA SER A 87 7.37 -1.56 15.23
C SER A 87 6.62 -2.89 15.04
N PHE A 88 6.73 -3.50 13.86
CA PHE A 88 6.12 -4.80 13.59
C PHE A 88 7.22 -5.85 13.49
N ASP A 89 7.04 -6.99 14.14
CA ASP A 89 7.96 -8.11 13.98
C ASP A 89 7.81 -8.71 12.59
N GLU A 90 6.58 -8.73 12.08
CA GLU A 90 6.27 -9.28 10.76
C GLU A 90 5.33 -8.36 10.03
N PHE A 91 5.60 -8.17 8.74
CA PHE A 91 4.77 -7.33 7.90
C PHE A 91 4.47 -8.12 6.62
N PRO A 92 3.47 -9.02 6.67
CA PRO A 92 3.25 -9.99 5.57
C PRO A 92 2.66 -9.32 4.35
N ILE A 93 3.52 -9.11 3.36
CA ILE A 93 3.18 -8.34 2.16
C ILE A 93 1.99 -8.92 1.42
N ILE A 94 1.97 -10.24 1.21
CA ILE A 94 0.93 -10.86 0.39
C ILE A 94 -0.45 -10.71 1.04
N GLU A 95 -0.52 -10.97 2.34
CA GLU A 95 -1.79 -10.85 3.04
C GLU A 95 -2.28 -9.41 3.06
N ILE A 96 -1.37 -8.47 3.32
CA ILE A 96 -1.75 -7.06 3.34
C ILE A 96 -2.19 -6.62 1.95
N LEU A 97 -1.50 -7.06 0.91
CA LEU A 97 -1.86 -6.70 -0.46
C LEU A 97 -3.27 -7.15 -0.78
N GLU A 98 -3.62 -8.38 -0.41
CA GLU A 98 -4.98 -8.87 -0.64
C GLU A 98 -6.01 -7.98 0.05
N ASP A 99 -5.68 -7.52 1.25
CA ASP A 99 -6.60 -6.70 2.03
C ASP A 99 -6.80 -5.31 1.42
N ILE A 100 -5.79 -4.78 0.73
CA ILE A 100 -5.84 -3.38 0.28
C ILE A 100 -5.98 -3.22 -1.22
N GLN A 101 -6.15 -4.31 -1.97
CA GLN A 101 -6.29 -4.20 -3.43
C GLN A 101 -7.39 -3.24 -3.85
N ASP A 102 -8.52 -3.28 -3.15
CA ASP A 102 -9.63 -2.40 -3.48
C ASP A 102 -9.28 -0.94 -3.21
N MET A 103 -8.49 -0.66 -2.18
CA MET A 103 -8.07 0.70 -1.89
C MET A 103 -7.12 1.22 -2.96
N ILE A 104 -6.20 0.38 -3.42
CA ILE A 104 -5.29 0.76 -4.50
C ILE A 104 -6.09 1.06 -5.76
N ALA A 105 -7.03 0.18 -6.10
CA ALA A 105 -7.85 0.39 -7.28
C ALA A 105 -8.64 1.68 -7.21
N SER A 106 -9.15 2.01 -6.02
CA SER A 106 -9.97 3.21 -5.86
C SER A 106 -9.17 4.50 -6.02
N THR A 107 -7.86 4.45 -5.84
CA THR A 107 -7.04 5.65 -6.02
C THR A 107 -6.65 5.88 -7.48
N ILE A 108 -6.79 4.87 -8.31
CA ILE A 108 -6.42 4.94 -9.73
C ILE A 108 -7.63 5.10 -10.61
N GLN A 109 -8.68 4.36 -10.34
CA GLN A 109 -9.84 4.28 -11.20
C GLN A 109 -11.01 5.05 -10.62
N SER A 110 -11.68 5.77 -11.51
CA SER A 110 -12.92 6.40 -11.11
C SER A 110 -13.99 5.32 -10.97
N LYS A 111 -14.70 5.34 -9.87
CA LYS A 111 -15.80 4.43 -9.68
C LYS A 111 -17.09 4.99 -10.23
N LYS A 112 -17.06 6.22 -10.61
CA LYS A 112 -18.25 6.86 -11.12
C LYS A 112 -18.66 6.27 -12.45
N LYS A 113 -19.87 5.93 -12.58
CA LYS A 113 -20.43 5.42 -13.82
C LYS A 113 -21.44 6.39 -14.32
N LEU A 114 -21.25 6.80 -15.51
CA LEU A 114 -22.14 7.80 -16.08
C LEU A 114 -22.88 7.23 -17.24
#